data_e18a1b48d445252c74d7c556d05698d0
#
_entry.id   e18a1b48d445252c74d7c556d05698d0
#
_cell.length_a   1.000
_cell.length_b   1.000
_cell.length_c   1.000
_cell.angle_alpha   90.00
_cell.angle_beta   90.00
_cell.angle_gamma   90.00
#
_symmetry.space_group_name_H-M   'P 1'
#
loop_
_entity.id
_entity.type
_entity.pdbx_description
1 polymer ?
#
loop_
_entity_poly.entity_id
_entity_poly.type
_entity_poly.pdbx_seq_one_letter_code
_entity_poly.pdbx_strand_id
1 'polypeptide(L)'
;MTNVVDPADTEHRFRRNGQDLRVRVVELTGEGEKGHLLLFGAVADGCLVRVHSRCLYGEALRSQDCDCGPELDKALDLIQAAGSGVLVYLEQEGRGAGLIAKALGYRESERSGADTFSSYEALGYPADGRTYVATARALAELGLRSVQLLTNNPAKVEALRQEGLRVTPVPLRTRALSERAREYLEAKRTRRKHWIPTDSAPWAFDEHDSDPTGEPRGAVDAVVLAPGENVRPRPGPGAAPDLIGA
;
A
#
# COMPACT_ATOMS: atom_id res chain seq x y z
N MET A 1 2.37 25.67 -26.02
CA MET A 1 2.75 24.27 -26.32
C MET A 1 2.95 23.60 -24.96
N THR A 2 1.96 22.87 -24.49
CA THR A 2 2.10 22.05 -23.27
C THR A 2 2.99 20.86 -23.64
N ASN A 3 4.18 20.79 -23.10
CA ASN A 3 4.98 19.58 -23.17
C ASN A 3 4.18 18.45 -22.50
N VAL A 4 3.58 17.59 -23.30
CA VAL A 4 3.04 16.32 -22.80
C VAL A 4 4.27 15.49 -22.46
N VAL A 5 4.60 15.41 -21.17
CA VAL A 5 5.66 14.55 -20.69
C VAL A 5 5.16 13.10 -20.82
N ASP A 6 5.87 12.28 -21.60
CA ASP A 6 5.57 10.85 -21.69
C ASP A 6 5.74 10.23 -20.29
N PRO A 7 4.72 9.54 -19.73
CA PRO A 7 4.85 8.84 -18.45
C PRO A 7 6.00 7.84 -18.40
N ALA A 8 6.48 7.33 -19.53
CA ALA A 8 7.67 6.49 -19.62
C ALA A 8 8.94 7.25 -19.24
N ASP A 9 8.98 8.56 -19.47
CA ASP A 9 10.16 9.42 -19.17
C ASP A 9 10.36 9.64 -17.68
N THR A 10 9.42 9.23 -16.82
CA THR A 10 9.55 9.36 -15.36
C THR A 10 10.35 8.23 -14.73
N GLU A 11 10.73 7.18 -15.48
CA GLU A 11 11.45 6.04 -14.91
C GLU A 11 12.87 6.40 -14.50
N HIS A 12 13.19 6.14 -13.22
CA HIS A 12 14.49 6.44 -12.66
C HIS A 12 14.91 5.41 -11.60
N ARG A 13 16.16 5.53 -11.14
CA ARG A 13 16.65 4.74 -10.01
C ARG A 13 16.15 5.34 -8.70
N PHE A 14 15.62 4.47 -7.85
CA PHE A 14 15.18 4.79 -6.50
C PHE A 14 15.94 3.93 -5.49
N ARG A 15 16.69 4.55 -4.57
CA ARG A 15 17.47 3.83 -3.57
C ARG A 15 16.77 3.88 -2.22
N ARG A 16 16.54 2.69 -1.63
CA ARG A 16 15.94 2.54 -0.31
C ARG A 16 16.59 1.37 0.43
N ASN A 17 16.92 1.55 1.71
CA ASN A 17 17.55 0.52 2.56
C ASN A 17 18.77 -0.15 1.89
N GLY A 18 19.64 0.66 1.26
CA GLY A 18 20.85 0.16 0.60
C GLY A 18 20.65 -0.53 -0.75
N GLN A 19 19.42 -0.77 -1.18
CA GLN A 19 19.09 -1.43 -2.44
C GLN A 19 18.55 -0.43 -3.48
N ASP A 20 18.82 -0.70 -4.74
CA ASP A 20 18.35 0.10 -5.87
C ASP A 20 17.13 -0.60 -6.52
N LEU A 21 16.08 0.18 -6.75
CA LEU A 21 14.89 -0.22 -7.50
C LEU A 21 14.72 0.70 -8.71
N ARG A 22 14.11 0.22 -9.77
CA ARG A 22 13.58 1.08 -10.83
C ARG A 22 12.19 1.52 -10.41
N VAL A 23 11.89 2.80 -10.50
CA VAL A 23 10.55 3.35 -10.23
C VAL A 23 10.10 4.22 -11.38
N ARG A 24 8.85 4.04 -11.80
CA ARG A 24 8.14 4.91 -12.74
C ARG A 24 6.96 5.54 -12.01
N VAL A 25 6.77 6.85 -12.17
CA VAL A 25 5.68 7.61 -11.54
C VAL A 25 4.64 7.98 -12.59
N VAL A 26 3.38 7.69 -12.29
CA VAL A 26 2.24 8.04 -13.13
C VAL A 26 1.24 8.85 -12.29
N GLU A 27 0.72 9.94 -12.84
CA GLU A 27 -0.30 10.72 -12.16
C GLU A 27 -1.63 9.97 -12.15
N LEU A 28 -2.30 9.99 -11.00
CA LEU A 28 -3.68 9.52 -10.85
C LEU A 28 -4.60 10.74 -10.77
N THR A 29 -5.48 10.87 -11.75
CA THR A 29 -6.53 11.88 -11.77
C THR A 29 -7.87 11.21 -12.00
N GLY A 30 -8.82 11.42 -11.09
CA GLY A 30 -10.16 10.88 -11.21
C GLY A 30 -11.14 11.64 -10.33
N GLU A 31 -12.42 11.42 -10.53
CA GLU A 31 -13.46 12.08 -9.76
C GLU A 31 -13.32 11.71 -8.25
N GLY A 32 -13.03 12.71 -7.42
CA GLY A 32 -12.81 12.52 -5.97
C GLY A 32 -11.49 11.88 -5.58
N GLU A 33 -10.63 11.50 -6.52
CA GLU A 33 -9.33 10.87 -6.25
C GLU A 33 -8.21 11.59 -7.01
N LYS A 34 -7.15 11.95 -6.27
CA LYS A 34 -5.91 12.51 -6.82
C LYS A 34 -4.73 11.84 -6.15
N GLY A 35 -3.64 11.71 -6.87
CA GLY A 35 -2.42 11.11 -6.34
C GLY A 35 -1.49 10.60 -7.41
N HIS A 36 -0.72 9.59 -7.08
CA HIS A 36 0.27 9.02 -7.98
C HIS A 36 0.33 7.50 -7.84
N LEU A 37 0.60 6.82 -8.95
CA LEU A 37 1.03 5.44 -8.96
C LEU A 37 2.55 5.42 -9.09
N LEU A 38 3.22 4.77 -8.14
CA LEU A 38 4.64 4.49 -8.18
C LEU A 38 4.81 3.00 -8.52
N LEU A 39 5.28 2.74 -9.73
CA LEU A 39 5.48 1.39 -10.24
C LEU A 39 6.93 0.99 -10.03
N PHE A 40 7.16 0.00 -9.17
CA PHE A 40 8.49 -0.52 -8.87
C PHE A 40 8.76 -1.77 -9.68
N GLY A 41 9.90 -1.80 -10.38
CA GLY A 41 10.32 -2.94 -11.20
C GLY A 41 9.33 -3.33 -12.30
N ALA A 42 9.32 -4.59 -12.67
CA ALA A 42 8.41 -5.13 -13.71
C ALA A 42 7.06 -5.52 -13.09
N VAL A 43 6.07 -4.65 -13.24
CA VAL A 43 4.72 -4.85 -12.73
C VAL A 43 3.95 -5.83 -13.63
N ALA A 44 3.32 -6.84 -13.03
CA ALA A 44 2.54 -7.86 -13.74
C ALA A 44 1.36 -8.34 -12.88
N ASP A 45 0.49 -9.16 -13.48
CA ASP A 45 -0.63 -9.81 -12.77
C ASP A 45 -0.17 -10.51 -11.49
N GLY A 46 -0.92 -10.34 -10.41
CA GLY A 46 -0.62 -10.90 -9.11
C GLY A 46 0.44 -10.13 -8.30
N CYS A 47 0.93 -8.99 -8.80
CA CYS A 47 1.91 -8.19 -8.07
C CYS A 47 1.34 -7.62 -6.76
N LEU A 48 2.25 -7.23 -5.87
CA LEU A 48 1.90 -6.50 -4.65
C LEU A 48 1.42 -5.08 -4.98
N VAL A 49 0.30 -4.69 -4.39
CA VAL A 49 -0.25 -3.33 -4.53
C VAL A 49 -0.55 -2.77 -3.15
N ARG A 50 -0.07 -1.58 -2.85
CA ARG A 50 -0.49 -0.78 -1.71
C ARG A 50 -1.29 0.42 -2.20
N VAL A 51 -2.54 0.55 -1.75
CA VAL A 51 -3.32 1.78 -1.86
C VAL A 51 -3.19 2.53 -0.54
N HIS A 52 -2.46 3.63 -0.56
CA HIS A 52 -2.13 4.42 0.63
C HIS A 52 -2.79 5.80 0.56
N SER A 53 -3.56 6.16 1.57
CA SER A 53 -4.09 7.51 1.75
C SER A 53 -3.13 8.32 2.60
N ARG A 54 -2.65 9.45 2.09
CA ARG A 54 -1.70 10.35 2.74
C ARG A 54 -2.04 10.63 4.20
N CYS A 55 -1.02 10.66 5.03
CA CYS A 55 -1.10 11.03 6.42
C CYS A 55 0.15 11.80 6.86
N LEU A 56 0.12 13.12 6.74
CA LEU A 56 1.27 13.98 7.10
C LEU A 56 1.79 13.70 8.51
N TYR A 57 0.89 13.49 9.48
CA TYR A 57 1.29 13.25 10.88
C TYR A 57 2.06 11.94 11.03
N GLY A 58 1.53 10.82 10.52
CA GLY A 58 2.17 9.52 10.68
C GLY A 58 3.39 9.32 9.80
N GLU A 59 3.41 9.93 8.61
CA GLU A 59 4.48 9.74 7.63
C GLU A 59 5.64 10.72 7.83
N ALA A 60 5.41 12.02 7.62
CA ALA A 60 6.48 13.01 7.66
C ALA A 60 6.81 13.47 9.10
N LEU A 61 5.79 13.65 9.95
CA LEU A 61 5.99 14.12 11.33
C LEU A 61 6.22 12.98 12.33
N ARG A 62 6.13 11.72 11.89
CA ARG A 62 6.39 10.52 12.71
C ARG A 62 5.55 10.47 13.99
N SER A 63 4.30 10.96 13.95
CA SER A 63 3.37 10.84 15.06
C SER A 63 3.11 9.38 15.40
N GLN A 64 3.10 9.07 16.67
CA GLN A 64 2.83 7.73 17.21
C GLN A 64 1.33 7.47 17.44
N ASP A 65 0.46 8.38 17.04
CA ASP A 65 -1.00 8.30 17.27
C ASP A 65 -1.75 7.55 16.18
N CYS A 66 -1.06 7.04 15.16
CA CYS A 66 -1.65 6.25 14.10
C CYS A 66 -0.66 5.22 13.52
N ASP A 67 -1.19 4.28 12.75
CA ASP A 67 -0.45 3.22 12.07
C ASP A 67 0.00 3.57 10.64
N CYS A 68 -0.25 4.81 10.16
CA CYS A 68 -0.08 5.15 8.74
C CYS A 68 1.39 5.07 8.28
N GLY A 69 2.33 5.62 9.07
CA GLY A 69 3.76 5.52 8.78
C GLY A 69 4.26 4.08 8.79
N PRO A 70 4.09 3.33 9.90
CA PRO A 70 4.45 1.91 9.95
C PRO A 70 3.82 1.04 8.86
N GLU A 71 2.56 1.26 8.49
CA GLU A 71 1.92 0.53 7.38
C GLU A 71 2.56 0.86 6.02
N LEU A 72 2.93 2.13 5.79
CA LEU A 72 3.61 2.54 4.56
C LEU A 72 5.01 1.93 4.47
N ASP A 73 5.80 2.03 5.53
CA ASP A 73 7.14 1.47 5.60
C ASP A 73 7.11 -0.04 5.33
N LYS A 74 6.22 -0.78 6.02
CA LYS A 74 6.06 -2.22 5.84
C LYS A 74 5.63 -2.60 4.42
N ALA A 75 4.71 -1.84 3.82
CA ALA A 75 4.28 -2.10 2.45
C ALA A 75 5.43 -1.90 1.45
N LEU A 76 6.24 -0.85 1.64
CA LEU A 76 7.43 -0.60 0.81
C LEU A 76 8.51 -1.67 1.01
N ASP A 77 8.70 -2.19 2.24
CA ASP A 77 9.63 -3.30 2.51
C ASP A 77 9.20 -4.56 1.75
N LEU A 78 7.91 -4.89 1.75
CA LEU A 78 7.37 -6.04 1.02
C LEU A 78 7.52 -5.88 -0.50
N ILE A 79 7.22 -4.69 -1.05
CA ILE A 79 7.40 -4.40 -2.49
C ILE A 79 8.88 -4.48 -2.86
N GLN A 80 9.77 -3.95 -2.02
CA GLN A 80 11.21 -4.01 -2.24
C GLN A 80 11.73 -5.45 -2.20
N ALA A 81 11.29 -6.25 -1.24
CA ALA A 81 11.67 -7.66 -1.14
C ALA A 81 11.18 -8.48 -2.35
N ALA A 82 9.99 -8.17 -2.87
CA ALA A 82 9.46 -8.79 -4.08
C ALA A 82 10.16 -8.31 -5.37
N GLY A 83 10.91 -7.20 -5.32
CA GLY A 83 11.56 -6.58 -6.47
C GLY A 83 10.61 -5.86 -7.44
N SER A 84 9.29 -5.98 -7.23
CA SER A 84 8.27 -5.32 -8.04
C SER A 84 6.97 -5.11 -7.28
N GLY A 85 6.18 -4.12 -7.70
CA GLY A 85 4.86 -3.83 -7.14
C GLY A 85 4.42 -2.40 -7.42
N VAL A 86 3.26 -2.03 -6.89
CA VAL A 86 2.68 -0.70 -7.08
C VAL A 86 2.32 -0.07 -5.74
N LEU A 87 2.80 1.14 -5.51
CA LEU A 87 2.26 2.01 -4.47
C LEU A 87 1.35 3.04 -5.14
N VAL A 88 0.05 3.01 -4.83
CA VAL A 88 -0.89 4.09 -5.14
C VAL A 88 -0.93 5.02 -3.94
N TYR A 89 -0.39 6.22 -4.10
CA TYR A 89 -0.31 7.22 -3.04
C TYR A 89 -1.36 8.31 -3.30
N LEU A 90 -2.40 8.36 -2.46
CA LEU A 90 -3.59 9.19 -2.64
C LEU A 90 -3.54 10.44 -1.76
N GLU A 91 -3.88 11.60 -2.33
CA GLU A 91 -4.03 12.87 -1.62
C GLU A 91 -5.36 12.93 -0.84
N GLN A 92 -5.60 11.92 0.02
CA GLN A 92 -6.82 11.76 0.81
C GLN A 92 -6.54 11.96 2.32
N GLU A 93 -5.82 13.04 2.66
CA GLU A 93 -5.54 13.41 4.05
C GLU A 93 -6.84 13.54 4.85
N GLY A 94 -6.78 13.15 6.14
CA GLY A 94 -7.93 13.28 7.03
C GLY A 94 -9.17 12.53 6.53
N ARG A 95 -9.01 11.32 5.99
CA ARG A 95 -10.10 10.53 5.39
C ARG A 95 -10.85 11.26 4.26
N GLY A 96 -10.12 12.08 3.49
CA GLY A 96 -10.66 12.87 2.41
C GLY A 96 -11.15 14.26 2.80
N ALA A 97 -11.25 14.56 4.10
CA ALA A 97 -11.70 15.86 4.60
C ALA A 97 -10.57 16.92 4.68
N GLY A 98 -9.32 16.50 4.49
CA GLY A 98 -8.15 17.37 4.52
C GLY A 98 -7.51 17.53 5.90
N LEU A 99 -6.33 18.19 5.91
CA LEU A 99 -5.50 18.33 7.10
C LEU A 99 -6.15 19.16 8.20
N ILE A 100 -6.86 20.23 7.85
CA ILE A 100 -7.53 21.09 8.83
C ILE A 100 -8.66 20.32 9.54
N ALA A 101 -9.50 19.61 8.79
CA ALA A 101 -10.55 18.78 9.37
C ALA A 101 -9.96 17.69 10.28
N LYS A 102 -8.82 17.11 9.89
CA LYS A 102 -8.09 16.16 10.73
C LYS A 102 -7.64 16.78 12.05
N ALA A 103 -7.04 17.97 12.02
CA ALA A 103 -6.60 18.67 13.23
C ALA A 103 -7.78 19.00 14.16
N LEU A 104 -8.91 19.44 13.59
CA LEU A 104 -10.14 19.68 14.33
C LEU A 104 -10.71 18.39 14.95
N GLY A 105 -10.70 17.29 14.20
CA GLY A 105 -11.13 15.98 14.68
C GLY A 105 -10.27 15.46 15.86
N TYR A 106 -8.95 15.63 15.78
CA TYR A 106 -8.04 15.29 16.88
C TYR A 106 -8.33 16.14 18.13
N ARG A 107 -8.49 17.46 17.95
CA ARG A 107 -8.86 18.37 19.05
C ARG A 107 -10.19 18.00 19.69
N GLU A 108 -11.20 17.67 18.88
CA GLU A 108 -12.51 17.27 19.39
C GLU A 108 -12.44 15.94 20.15
N SER A 109 -11.69 14.96 19.62
CA SER A 109 -11.42 13.68 20.30
C SER A 109 -10.76 13.88 21.68
N GLU A 110 -9.80 14.80 21.79
CA GLU A 110 -9.16 15.14 23.07
C GLU A 110 -10.12 15.78 24.08
N ARG A 111 -11.06 16.61 23.59
CA ARG A 111 -12.01 17.32 24.45
C ARG A 111 -13.16 16.45 24.92
N SER A 112 -13.65 15.58 24.05
CA SER A 112 -14.86 14.78 24.30
C SER A 112 -14.57 13.37 24.78
N GLY A 113 -13.35 12.86 24.59
CA GLY A 113 -13.02 11.45 24.77
C GLY A 113 -13.62 10.53 23.69
N ALA A 114 -14.26 11.09 22.67
CA ALA A 114 -14.84 10.32 21.58
C ALA A 114 -13.76 9.81 20.61
N ASP A 115 -14.04 8.69 19.93
CA ASP A 115 -13.17 8.23 18.84
C ASP A 115 -13.17 9.22 17.66
N THR A 116 -12.15 9.10 16.81
CA THR A 116 -11.95 10.04 15.69
C THR A 116 -13.07 9.98 14.62
N PHE A 117 -13.85 8.92 14.50
CA PHE A 117 -14.99 8.88 13.58
C PHE A 117 -16.14 9.70 14.11
N SER A 118 -16.52 9.51 15.39
CA SER A 118 -17.53 10.32 16.08
C SER A 118 -17.16 11.80 16.11
N SER A 119 -15.86 12.10 16.31
CA SER A 119 -15.38 13.49 16.32
C SER A 119 -15.57 14.18 14.96
N TYR A 120 -15.35 13.46 13.84
CA TYR A 120 -15.62 14.01 12.50
C TYR A 120 -17.12 14.26 12.28
N GLU A 121 -17.97 13.31 12.68
CA GLU A 121 -19.43 13.43 12.56
C GLU A 121 -19.96 14.61 13.40
N ALA A 122 -19.46 14.78 14.63
CA ALA A 122 -19.82 15.91 15.50
C ALA A 122 -19.43 17.28 14.92
N LEU A 123 -18.38 17.32 14.10
CA LEU A 123 -17.91 18.51 13.38
C LEU A 123 -18.60 18.71 12.01
N GLY A 124 -19.56 17.85 11.64
CA GLY A 124 -20.27 17.93 10.36
C GLY A 124 -19.50 17.37 9.15
N TYR A 125 -18.39 16.66 9.38
CA TYR A 125 -17.66 15.95 8.31
C TYR A 125 -18.16 14.51 8.19
N PRO A 126 -18.10 13.92 6.99
CA PRO A 126 -18.34 12.50 6.85
C PRO A 126 -17.29 11.71 7.66
N ALA A 127 -17.71 10.62 8.29
CA ALA A 127 -16.82 9.75 9.05
C ALA A 127 -15.64 9.21 8.18
N ASP A 128 -15.91 9.00 6.89
CA ASP A 128 -14.92 8.64 5.86
C ASP A 128 -15.48 9.00 4.49
N GLY A 129 -14.88 9.96 3.81
CA GLY A 129 -15.27 10.42 2.47
C GLY A 129 -14.39 9.87 1.35
N ARG A 130 -13.53 8.86 1.62
CA ARG A 130 -12.63 8.33 0.60
C ARG A 130 -13.32 7.41 -0.39
N THR A 131 -12.88 7.49 -1.63
CA THR A 131 -13.25 6.58 -2.73
C THR A 131 -12.00 5.92 -3.30
N TYR A 132 -12.15 4.85 -4.09
CA TYR A 132 -11.04 4.08 -4.67
C TYR A 132 -11.37 3.59 -6.10
N VAL A 133 -12.37 4.19 -6.74
CA VAL A 133 -12.83 3.82 -8.08
C VAL A 133 -11.80 4.18 -9.14
N ALA A 134 -11.29 5.42 -9.12
CA ALA A 134 -10.26 5.85 -10.06
C ALA A 134 -8.96 5.07 -9.86
N THR A 135 -8.61 4.75 -8.61
CA THR A 135 -7.49 3.86 -8.27
C THR A 135 -7.64 2.50 -8.95
N ALA A 136 -8.81 1.88 -8.85
CA ALA A 136 -9.05 0.55 -9.43
C ALA A 136 -8.97 0.59 -10.96
N ARG A 137 -9.55 1.62 -11.59
CA ARG A 137 -9.46 1.82 -13.05
C ARG A 137 -8.03 2.03 -13.51
N ALA A 138 -7.26 2.87 -12.83
CA ALA A 138 -5.86 3.09 -13.17
C ALA A 138 -5.02 1.81 -13.07
N LEU A 139 -5.26 0.94 -12.08
CA LEU A 139 -4.62 -0.37 -11.99
C LEU A 139 -5.01 -1.29 -13.16
N ALA A 140 -6.29 -1.27 -13.59
CA ALA A 140 -6.76 -2.03 -14.75
C ALA A 140 -6.14 -1.49 -16.06
N GLU A 141 -6.00 -0.18 -16.21
CA GLU A 141 -5.34 0.47 -17.36
C GLU A 141 -3.86 0.13 -17.47
N LEU A 142 -3.19 -0.22 -16.36
CA LEU A 142 -1.85 -0.80 -16.37
C LEU A 142 -1.80 -2.25 -16.91
N GLY A 143 -2.97 -2.82 -17.27
CA GLY A 143 -3.10 -4.19 -17.73
C GLY A 143 -3.23 -5.23 -16.63
N LEU A 144 -3.37 -4.82 -15.36
CA LEU A 144 -3.51 -5.73 -14.24
C LEU A 144 -4.95 -6.29 -14.17
N ARG A 145 -5.07 -7.60 -14.07
CA ARG A 145 -6.33 -8.34 -13.87
C ARG A 145 -6.43 -8.95 -12.48
N SER A 146 -5.28 -9.06 -11.80
CA SER A 146 -5.19 -9.59 -10.45
C SER A 146 -4.10 -8.89 -9.66
N VAL A 147 -4.34 -8.69 -8.36
CA VAL A 147 -3.42 -8.02 -7.45
C VAL A 147 -3.43 -8.66 -6.06
N GLN A 148 -2.31 -8.58 -5.37
CA GLN A 148 -2.20 -8.85 -3.94
C GLN A 148 -2.22 -7.51 -3.22
N LEU A 149 -3.36 -7.19 -2.61
CA LEU A 149 -3.58 -5.87 -2.03
C LEU A 149 -3.13 -5.83 -0.56
N LEU A 150 -2.08 -5.08 -0.30
CA LEU A 150 -1.52 -4.81 1.03
C LEU A 150 -2.45 -3.87 1.81
N THR A 151 -3.41 -4.44 2.55
CA THR A 151 -4.43 -3.66 3.26
C THR A 151 -5.12 -4.43 4.38
N ASN A 152 -5.56 -3.69 5.41
CA ASN A 152 -6.49 -4.16 6.43
C ASN A 152 -7.91 -3.64 6.19
N ASN A 153 -8.12 -2.79 5.18
CA ASN A 153 -9.39 -2.12 4.92
C ASN A 153 -10.24 -2.89 3.89
N PRO A 154 -11.37 -3.50 4.29
CA PRO A 154 -12.25 -4.23 3.37
C PRO A 154 -12.84 -3.34 2.27
N ALA A 155 -13.09 -2.05 2.53
CA ALA A 155 -13.62 -1.13 1.52
C ALA A 155 -12.67 -0.95 0.32
N LYS A 156 -11.34 -1.00 0.54
CA LYS A 156 -10.37 -0.96 -0.57
C LYS A 156 -10.44 -2.22 -1.43
N VAL A 157 -10.59 -3.38 -0.79
CA VAL A 157 -10.73 -4.67 -1.50
C VAL A 157 -11.99 -4.68 -2.35
N GLU A 158 -13.11 -4.25 -1.75
CA GLU A 158 -14.40 -4.23 -2.42
C GLU A 158 -14.39 -3.27 -3.62
N ALA A 159 -13.87 -2.05 -3.46
CA ALA A 159 -13.79 -1.08 -4.55
C ALA A 159 -12.98 -1.61 -5.75
N LEU A 160 -11.86 -2.28 -5.52
CA LEU A 160 -11.06 -2.86 -6.59
C LEU A 160 -11.79 -4.04 -7.27
N ARG A 161 -12.50 -4.85 -6.51
CA ARG A 161 -13.30 -5.98 -7.04
C ARG A 161 -14.46 -5.50 -7.90
N GLN A 162 -15.14 -4.43 -7.50
CA GLN A 162 -16.25 -3.83 -8.24
C GLN A 162 -15.83 -3.34 -9.63
N GLU A 163 -14.60 -2.91 -9.78
CA GLU A 163 -14.02 -2.53 -11.08
C GLU A 163 -13.37 -3.72 -11.82
N GLY A 164 -13.64 -4.95 -11.41
CA GLY A 164 -13.28 -6.18 -12.13
C GLY A 164 -11.91 -6.79 -11.81
N LEU A 165 -11.14 -6.23 -10.85
CA LEU A 165 -9.88 -6.84 -10.45
C LEU A 165 -10.10 -8.05 -9.51
N ARG A 166 -9.33 -9.12 -9.74
CA ARG A 166 -9.22 -10.20 -8.76
C ARG A 166 -8.27 -9.76 -7.65
N VAL A 167 -8.79 -9.64 -6.42
CA VAL A 167 -8.04 -9.11 -5.30
C VAL A 167 -7.83 -10.19 -4.24
N THR A 168 -6.57 -10.49 -3.95
CA THR A 168 -6.14 -11.27 -2.79
C THR A 168 -5.68 -10.29 -1.71
N PRO A 169 -6.40 -10.13 -0.59
CA PRO A 169 -5.98 -9.25 0.48
C PRO A 169 -4.78 -9.83 1.22
N VAL A 170 -3.78 -8.99 1.46
CA VAL A 170 -2.59 -9.29 2.27
C VAL A 170 -2.60 -8.33 3.46
N PRO A 171 -2.90 -8.80 4.68
CA PRO A 171 -2.97 -7.93 5.85
C PRO A 171 -1.61 -7.35 6.21
N LEU A 172 -1.60 -6.05 6.55
CA LEU A 172 -0.45 -5.35 7.09
C LEU A 172 -0.57 -5.30 8.62
N ARG A 173 0.18 -6.15 9.31
CA ARG A 173 0.23 -6.13 10.76
C ARG A 173 1.31 -5.15 11.20
N THR A 174 0.91 -4.12 11.91
CA THR A 174 1.79 -3.11 12.51
C THR A 174 1.51 -3.02 13.99
N ARG A 175 2.51 -2.64 14.76
CA ARG A 175 2.38 -2.44 16.20
C ARG A 175 1.80 -1.05 16.48
N ALA A 176 0.88 -0.95 17.44
CA ALA A 176 0.48 0.34 17.98
C ALA A 176 1.66 0.97 18.77
N LEU A 177 2.04 2.20 18.42
CA LEU A 177 3.19 2.88 19.02
C LEU A 177 2.82 3.68 20.28
N SER A 178 1.52 3.87 20.54
CA SER A 178 0.99 4.58 21.72
C SER A 178 -0.37 4.00 22.11
N GLU A 179 -0.87 4.39 23.30
CA GLU A 179 -2.24 4.07 23.73
C GLU A 179 -3.26 4.65 22.75
N ARG A 180 -3.06 5.88 22.30
CA ARG A 180 -3.93 6.54 21.33
C ARG A 180 -3.94 5.82 19.98
N ALA A 181 -2.80 5.27 19.52
CA ALA A 181 -2.76 4.42 18.34
C ALA A 181 -3.57 3.14 18.53
N ARG A 182 -3.56 2.55 19.74
CA ARG A 182 -4.36 1.36 20.06
C ARG A 182 -5.85 1.67 19.98
N GLU A 183 -6.30 2.76 20.60
CA GLU A 183 -7.67 3.24 20.52
C GLU A 183 -8.10 3.52 19.06
N TYR A 184 -7.20 4.10 18.28
CA TYR A 184 -7.42 4.38 16.87
C TYR A 184 -7.59 3.09 16.04
N LEU A 185 -6.75 2.07 16.28
CA LEU A 185 -6.88 0.76 15.64
C LEU A 185 -8.16 0.06 16.05
N GLU A 186 -8.55 0.14 17.32
CA GLU A 186 -9.81 -0.42 17.82
C GLU A 186 -11.02 0.25 17.17
N ALA A 187 -11.02 1.56 17.02
CA ALA A 187 -12.06 2.29 16.30
C ALA A 187 -12.14 1.86 14.82
N LYS A 188 -11.00 1.64 14.15
CA LYS A 188 -10.97 1.08 12.79
C LYS A 188 -11.59 -0.32 12.73
N ARG A 189 -11.25 -1.18 13.70
CA ARG A 189 -11.74 -2.56 13.77
C ARG A 189 -13.25 -2.59 13.99
N THR A 190 -13.76 -1.87 14.97
CA THR A 190 -15.16 -1.91 15.39
C THR A 190 -16.09 -1.17 14.42
N ARG A 191 -15.73 0.03 13.99
CA ARG A 191 -16.56 0.88 13.14
C ARG A 191 -16.45 0.60 11.65
N ARG A 192 -15.28 0.15 11.19
CA ARG A 192 -14.99 -0.03 9.76
C ARG A 192 -14.64 -1.46 9.40
N LYS A 193 -14.74 -2.40 10.35
CA LYS A 193 -14.49 -3.82 10.14
C LYS A 193 -13.12 -4.12 9.54
N HIS A 194 -12.11 -3.28 9.87
CA HIS A 194 -10.75 -3.55 9.46
C HIS A 194 -10.27 -4.89 10.03
N TRP A 195 -9.50 -5.62 9.25
CA TRP A 195 -8.92 -6.91 9.65
C TRP A 195 -7.71 -6.72 10.57
N ILE A 196 -7.95 -6.11 11.71
CA ILE A 196 -6.97 -5.87 12.76
C ILE A 196 -7.21 -6.91 13.84
N PRO A 197 -6.22 -7.75 14.21
CA PRO A 197 -6.38 -8.72 15.29
C PRO A 197 -6.79 -8.06 16.60
N THR A 198 -7.60 -8.75 17.40
CA THR A 198 -7.84 -8.38 18.80
C THR A 198 -6.62 -8.79 19.60
N ASP A 199 -6.01 -7.85 20.31
CA ASP A 199 -4.94 -8.16 21.25
C ASP A 199 -5.49 -8.84 22.50
N SER A 200 -5.65 -10.13 22.42
CA SER A 200 -5.71 -10.97 23.64
C SER A 200 -4.33 -11.52 24.03
N ALA A 201 -3.29 -11.27 23.24
CA ALA A 201 -1.92 -11.56 23.61
C ALA A 201 -1.19 -10.24 23.90
N PRO A 202 -0.46 -10.13 25.04
CA PRO A 202 0.47 -9.03 25.20
C PRO A 202 1.40 -9.06 23.98
N TRP A 203 1.53 -7.92 23.30
CA TRP A 203 2.50 -7.78 22.22
C TRP A 203 3.85 -8.23 22.74
N ALA A 204 4.28 -9.44 22.38
CA ALA A 204 5.64 -9.84 22.61
C ALA A 204 6.50 -8.78 21.92
N PHE A 205 7.27 -8.07 22.72
CA PHE A 205 8.29 -7.17 22.22
C PHE A 205 9.25 -8.04 21.42
N ASP A 206 9.19 -8.01 20.10
CA ASP A 206 10.34 -8.40 19.31
C ASP A 206 11.41 -7.35 19.61
N GLU A 207 12.33 -7.68 20.52
CA GLU A 207 13.48 -6.85 20.89
C GLU A 207 14.40 -6.56 19.70
N HIS A 208 14.08 -7.07 18.51
CA HIS A 208 14.85 -6.91 17.27
C HIS A 208 14.46 -5.68 16.43
N ASP A 209 13.43 -4.91 16.81
CA ASP A 209 13.00 -3.72 16.03
C ASP A 209 13.67 -2.41 16.50
N SER A 210 14.58 -2.49 17.47
CA SER A 210 15.31 -1.34 18.02
C SER A 210 16.83 -1.52 17.92
N ASP A 211 17.36 -1.83 16.74
CA ASP A 211 18.80 -1.73 16.51
C ASP A 211 19.15 -0.41 15.81
N PRO A 212 19.80 0.54 16.50
CA PRO A 212 20.28 1.77 15.87
C PRO A 212 21.53 1.55 14.99
N THR A 213 22.00 0.32 14.79
CA THR A 213 23.30 0.03 14.15
C THR A 213 23.20 -0.33 12.68
N GLY A 214 21.99 -0.40 12.08
CA GLY A 214 21.84 -0.49 10.62
C GLY A 214 22.14 -1.86 10.00
N GLU A 215 22.17 -2.95 10.77
CA GLU A 215 22.27 -4.29 10.20
C GLU A 215 20.98 -4.73 9.48
N PRO A 216 21.07 -5.53 8.41
CA PRO A 216 19.90 -5.93 7.62
C PRO A 216 18.92 -6.73 8.50
N ARG A 217 17.70 -6.19 8.64
CA ARG A 217 16.59 -6.82 9.37
C ARG A 217 16.35 -8.22 8.81
N GLY A 218 16.43 -9.21 9.71
CA GLY A 218 16.23 -10.60 9.38
C GLY A 218 14.91 -10.86 8.65
N ALA A 219 14.92 -11.95 7.90
CA ALA A 219 13.84 -12.38 7.02
C ALA A 219 12.47 -12.23 7.69
N VAL A 220 11.62 -11.37 7.14
CA VAL A 220 10.18 -11.41 7.38
C VAL A 220 9.71 -12.83 7.14
N ASP A 221 8.94 -13.41 8.05
CA ASP A 221 8.23 -14.66 7.81
C ASP A 221 7.47 -14.53 6.49
N ALA A 222 8.12 -15.00 5.46
CA ALA A 222 7.61 -14.94 4.11
C ALA A 222 6.41 -15.88 4.08
N VAL A 223 5.22 -15.30 3.98
CA VAL A 223 4.20 -15.94 3.17
C VAL A 223 4.79 -15.88 1.77
N VAL A 224 5.62 -16.88 1.47
CA VAL A 224 6.23 -17.08 0.16
C VAL A 224 5.09 -17.38 -0.78
N LEU A 225 4.68 -16.35 -1.49
CA LEU A 225 3.87 -16.53 -2.67
C LEU A 225 4.83 -17.03 -3.74
N ALA A 226 4.71 -18.32 -4.07
CA ALA A 226 5.49 -18.94 -5.11
C ALA A 226 5.42 -18.07 -6.37
N PRO A 227 6.56 -17.66 -6.95
CA PRO A 227 6.57 -17.05 -8.27
C PRO A 227 5.99 -18.09 -9.24
N GLY A 228 5.06 -17.67 -10.08
CA GLY A 228 4.50 -18.52 -11.13
C GLY A 228 5.65 -19.19 -11.89
N GLU A 229 5.55 -20.50 -12.05
CA GLU A 229 6.53 -21.30 -12.78
C GLU A 229 6.83 -20.63 -14.13
N ASN A 230 8.09 -20.27 -14.31
CA ASN A 230 8.64 -19.84 -15.60
C ASN A 230 8.51 -21.03 -16.57
N VAL A 231 7.48 -21.01 -17.39
CA VAL A 231 7.37 -21.94 -18.52
C VAL A 231 8.50 -21.58 -19.48
N ARG A 232 9.58 -22.34 -19.41
CA ARG A 232 10.64 -22.29 -20.42
C ARG A 232 10.02 -22.60 -21.79
N PRO A 233 10.30 -21.80 -22.83
CA PRO A 233 9.86 -22.16 -24.17
C PRO A 233 10.49 -23.50 -24.56
N ARG A 234 9.67 -24.43 -25.04
CA ARG A 234 10.14 -25.68 -25.62
C ARG A 234 11.04 -25.37 -26.81
N PRO A 235 12.20 -26.03 -26.94
CA PRO A 235 13.01 -25.96 -28.16
C PRO A 235 12.17 -26.50 -29.32
N GLY A 236 12.14 -25.78 -30.41
CA GLY A 236 11.51 -26.17 -31.65
C GLY A 236 12.17 -27.45 -32.22
N PRO A 237 11.47 -28.23 -33.10
CA PRO A 237 11.97 -29.46 -33.64
C PRO A 237 13.23 -29.19 -34.48
N GLY A 238 14.27 -29.94 -34.15
CA GLY A 238 15.58 -29.84 -34.78
C GLY A 238 15.55 -30.09 -36.29
N ALA A 239 16.32 -29.28 -36.99
CA ALA A 239 16.70 -29.53 -38.36
C ALA A 239 17.60 -30.80 -38.44
N ALA A 240 17.29 -31.68 -39.37
CA ALA A 240 18.05 -32.89 -39.66
C ALA A 240 19.47 -32.56 -40.16
N PRO A 241 20.48 -33.40 -39.90
CA PRO A 241 21.78 -33.23 -40.46
C PRO A 241 21.82 -33.68 -41.93
N ASP A 242 22.31 -32.80 -42.80
CA ASP A 242 22.65 -33.15 -44.18
C ASP A 242 23.81 -34.13 -44.19
N LEU A 243 23.54 -35.34 -44.69
CA LEU A 243 24.53 -36.29 -45.13
C LEU A 243 24.95 -35.92 -46.55
N ILE A 244 26.15 -35.46 -46.75
CA ILE A 244 26.83 -35.54 -48.04
C ILE A 244 28.10 -36.30 -47.81
N GLY A 245 28.10 -37.47 -48.40
CA GLY A 245 29.23 -38.33 -48.55
C GLY A 245 30.09 -37.97 -49.76
N ALA A 246 31.21 -38.51 -49.81
CA ALA A 246 32.23 -38.94 -50.72
C ALA A 246 33.61 -38.49 -50.34
#